data_7cbdcb7bd2f85bd557393a54e40a7ca3
#
_entry.id   7cbdcb7bd2f85bd557393a54e40a7ca3
#
_cell.length_a   1.000
_cell.length_b   1.000
_cell.length_c   1.000
_cell.angle_alpha   90.00
_cell.angle_beta   90.00
_cell.angle_gamma   90.00
#
_symmetry.space_group_name_H-M   'P 1'
#
loop_
_entity.id
_entity.type
_entity.pdbx_description
1 polymer ?
#
loop_
_entity_poly.entity_id
_entity_poly.type
_entity_poly.pdbx_seq_one_letter_code
_entity_poly.pdbx_strand_id
1 'polypeptide(L)'
;MTDVKSRWAVALAVVLLAAPVTGAQTVPARDTARFSGTWRLVSDTTTGIMIYDSLGNMAAQVMPNRARHKYAAAEPTPEEAKDAITGYLAYFGTYSVDERARTVTHHRTGSINPGQVGDEVVRAYVFESNDRLVLTPAGSTNKIVWERAR
;
A
#
# COMPACT_ATOMS: atom_id res chain seq x y z
N MET A 1 29.53 -87.37 21.53
CA MET A 1 30.00 -86.22 22.36
C MET A 1 30.65 -85.24 21.43
N THR A 2 29.89 -84.28 20.92
CA THR A 2 30.46 -83.16 20.16
C THR A 2 29.48 -81.99 20.30
N ASP A 3 29.98 -81.02 20.98
CA ASP A 3 29.28 -79.79 21.39
C ASP A 3 29.28 -78.80 20.25
N VAL A 4 28.12 -78.43 19.74
CA VAL A 4 27.97 -77.40 18.69
C VAL A 4 27.57 -76.08 19.33
N LYS A 5 28.54 -75.18 19.47
CA LYS A 5 28.32 -73.82 19.93
C LYS A 5 27.67 -72.99 18.82
N SER A 6 26.39 -72.63 18.98
CA SER A 6 25.67 -71.72 18.13
C SER A 6 26.13 -70.25 18.40
N ARG A 7 26.63 -69.57 17.35
CA ARG A 7 27.02 -68.14 17.36
C ARG A 7 25.85 -67.34 16.81
N TRP A 8 25.14 -66.63 17.69
CA TRP A 8 24.12 -65.67 17.30
C TRP A 8 24.80 -64.36 16.90
N ALA A 9 24.73 -63.98 15.61
CA ALA A 9 25.12 -62.66 15.12
C ALA A 9 23.96 -61.75 15.27
N VAL A 10 24.08 -60.79 16.18
CA VAL A 10 23.10 -59.69 16.33
C VAL A 10 23.41 -58.62 15.28
N ALA A 11 22.56 -58.51 14.27
CA ALA A 11 22.63 -57.44 13.29
C ALA A 11 21.96 -56.19 13.88
N LEU A 12 22.76 -55.15 14.15
CA LEU A 12 22.29 -53.85 14.60
C LEU A 12 21.79 -53.08 13.37
N ALA A 13 20.49 -52.97 13.17
CA ALA A 13 19.90 -52.14 12.14
C ALA A 13 19.87 -50.68 12.63
N VAL A 14 20.71 -49.79 12.04
CA VAL A 14 20.68 -48.35 12.26
C VAL A 14 19.57 -47.79 11.39
N VAL A 15 18.44 -47.41 12.02
CA VAL A 15 17.36 -46.69 11.37
C VAL A 15 17.73 -45.21 11.39
N LEU A 16 18.15 -44.64 10.25
CA LEU A 16 18.30 -43.22 10.05
C LEU A 16 16.91 -42.59 9.90
N LEU A 17 16.41 -41.98 10.94
CA LEU A 17 15.22 -41.09 10.89
C LEU A 17 15.62 -39.78 10.19
N ALA A 18 15.28 -39.67 8.90
CA ALA A 18 15.33 -38.40 8.19
C ALA A 18 14.19 -37.50 8.72
N ALA A 19 14.54 -36.45 9.49
CA ALA A 19 13.59 -35.43 9.91
C ALA A 19 13.11 -34.67 8.67
N PRO A 20 11.78 -34.44 8.50
CA PRO A 20 11.30 -33.62 7.42
C PRO A 20 11.75 -32.16 7.65
N VAL A 21 12.50 -31.61 6.72
CA VAL A 21 12.79 -30.19 6.65
C VAL A 21 11.47 -29.47 6.30
N THR A 22 10.75 -29.02 7.31
CA THR A 22 9.58 -28.17 7.14
C THR A 22 10.11 -26.81 6.67
N GLY A 23 10.17 -26.60 5.36
CA GLY A 23 10.41 -25.29 4.78
C GLY A 23 9.31 -24.34 5.32
N ALA A 24 9.70 -23.32 6.07
CA ALA A 24 8.79 -22.26 6.49
C ALA A 24 8.20 -21.63 5.21
N GLN A 25 6.95 -21.95 4.90
CA GLN A 25 6.21 -21.26 3.84
C GLN A 25 6.01 -19.82 4.32
N THR A 26 6.72 -18.88 3.70
CA THR A 26 6.46 -17.46 3.88
C THR A 26 5.05 -17.18 3.35
N VAL A 27 4.08 -17.01 4.26
CA VAL A 27 2.75 -16.53 3.90
C VAL A 27 2.96 -15.18 3.23
N PRO A 28 2.51 -14.97 1.98
CA PRO A 28 2.67 -13.68 1.33
C PRO A 28 1.99 -12.62 2.20
N ALA A 29 2.70 -11.51 2.43
CA ALA A 29 2.16 -10.39 3.18
C ALA A 29 0.82 -10.01 2.53
N ARG A 30 -0.23 -9.88 3.35
CA ARG A 30 -1.54 -9.44 2.85
C ARG A 30 -1.38 -8.10 2.15
N ASP A 31 -2.06 -7.91 1.03
CA ASP A 31 -1.96 -6.67 0.26
C ASP A 31 -2.26 -5.43 1.13
N THR A 32 -3.18 -5.55 2.10
CA THR A 32 -3.46 -4.51 3.09
C THR A 32 -2.20 -4.01 3.80
N ALA A 33 -1.30 -4.91 4.23
CA ALA A 33 -0.05 -4.50 4.90
C ALA A 33 0.92 -3.79 3.94
N ARG A 34 0.85 -4.07 2.64
CA ARG A 34 1.69 -3.44 1.62
C ARG A 34 1.31 -1.98 1.35
N PHE A 35 0.07 -1.57 1.64
CA PHE A 35 -0.32 -0.16 1.54
C PHE A 35 0.41 0.71 2.55
N SER A 36 0.65 0.21 3.77
CA SER A 36 1.23 0.99 4.85
C SER A 36 2.56 1.64 4.46
N GLY A 37 2.65 2.94 4.69
CA GLY A 37 3.81 3.78 4.41
C GLY A 37 3.45 5.05 3.64
N THR A 38 4.50 5.74 3.21
CA THR A 38 4.41 6.99 2.45
C THR A 38 4.70 6.74 0.97
N TRP A 39 3.88 7.32 0.12
CA TRP A 39 3.93 7.18 -1.32
C TRP A 39 4.05 8.53 -2.01
N ARG A 40 4.94 8.65 -2.99
CA ARG A 40 5.10 9.84 -3.84
C ARG A 40 4.46 9.62 -5.20
N LEU A 41 3.75 10.62 -5.68
CA LEU A 41 3.14 10.59 -7.00
C LEU A 41 4.22 10.63 -8.10
N VAL A 42 4.10 9.76 -9.09
CA VAL A 42 4.92 9.78 -10.32
C VAL A 42 4.16 10.53 -11.40
N SER A 43 4.54 11.78 -11.66
CA SER A 43 3.87 12.64 -12.65
C SER A 43 4.77 13.83 -13.01
N ASP A 44 4.68 14.29 -14.26
CA ASP A 44 5.40 15.46 -14.75
C ASP A 44 4.63 16.78 -14.48
N THR A 45 3.31 16.70 -14.36
CA THR A 45 2.43 17.87 -14.26
C THR A 45 1.95 18.16 -12.84
N THR A 46 2.07 17.19 -11.94
CA THR A 46 1.62 17.29 -10.55
C THR A 46 2.64 16.70 -9.60
N THR A 47 2.69 17.19 -8.38
CA THR A 47 3.41 16.55 -7.27
C THR A 47 2.43 16.12 -6.20
N GLY A 48 2.74 15.05 -5.49
CA GLY A 48 1.82 14.57 -4.48
C GLY A 48 2.44 13.58 -3.50
N ILE A 49 1.78 13.48 -2.37
CA ILE A 49 2.10 12.52 -1.32
C ILE A 49 0.81 11.83 -0.87
N MET A 50 0.91 10.56 -0.60
CA MET A 50 -0.16 9.75 -0.01
C MET A 50 0.43 8.91 1.12
N ILE A 51 -0.25 8.90 2.24
CA ILE A 51 0.15 8.17 3.44
C ILE A 51 -0.97 7.22 3.79
N TYR A 52 -0.61 5.96 4.05
CA TYR A 52 -1.46 4.98 4.68
C TYR A 52 -0.76 4.50 5.95
N ASP A 53 -1.45 4.46 7.07
CA ASP A 53 -0.90 3.87 8.28
C ASP A 53 -1.42 2.44 8.51
N SER A 54 -0.82 1.74 9.46
CA SER A 54 -1.22 0.37 9.81
C SER A 54 -2.51 0.29 10.61
N LEU A 55 -3.06 1.43 11.04
CA LEU A 55 -4.31 1.53 11.80
C LEU A 55 -5.53 1.78 10.91
N GLY A 56 -5.31 1.91 9.59
CA GLY A 56 -6.37 2.15 8.62
C GLY A 56 -6.63 3.63 8.34
N ASN A 57 -5.78 4.55 8.81
CA ASN A 57 -5.90 5.96 8.45
C ASN A 57 -5.13 6.27 7.16
N MET A 58 -5.59 7.30 6.45
CA MET A 58 -4.92 7.76 5.25
C MET A 58 -5.03 9.28 5.08
N ALA A 59 -4.05 9.83 4.35
CA ALA A 59 -4.09 11.20 3.85
C ALA A 59 -3.50 11.27 2.45
N ALA A 60 -4.03 12.14 1.61
CA ALA A 60 -3.51 12.40 0.27
C ALA A 60 -3.48 13.89 -0.02
N GLN A 61 -2.38 14.33 -0.61
CA GLN A 61 -2.22 15.69 -1.10
C GLN A 61 -1.59 15.63 -2.49
N VAL A 62 -2.20 16.33 -3.45
CA VAL A 62 -1.70 16.47 -4.81
C VAL A 62 -1.87 17.91 -5.24
N MET A 63 -0.84 18.49 -5.79
CA MET A 63 -0.87 19.86 -6.30
C MET A 63 -0.28 19.94 -7.71
N PRO A 64 -0.72 20.89 -8.55
CA PRO A 64 -0.12 21.11 -9.86
C PRO A 64 1.30 21.69 -9.75
N ASN A 65 2.19 21.29 -10.68
CA ASN A 65 3.57 21.78 -10.75
C ASN A 65 3.68 23.20 -11.39
N ARG A 66 2.57 23.91 -11.57
CA ARG A 66 2.58 25.29 -12.03
C ARG A 66 3.15 26.25 -10.98
N ALA A 67 3.64 27.39 -11.44
CA ALA A 67 4.03 28.47 -10.53
C ALA A 67 2.82 28.89 -9.65
N ARG A 68 3.10 29.09 -8.38
CA ARG A 68 2.12 29.56 -7.39
C ARG A 68 2.67 30.82 -6.75
N HIS A 69 1.91 31.87 -6.79
CA HIS A 69 2.31 33.17 -6.23
C HIS A 69 2.14 33.15 -4.71
N LYS A 70 3.05 33.82 -4.01
CA LYS A 70 2.87 34.13 -2.60
C LYS A 70 1.81 35.23 -2.48
N TYR A 71 1.02 35.19 -1.42
CA TYR A 71 0.06 36.26 -1.11
C TYR A 71 0.80 37.59 -0.94
N ALA A 72 0.20 38.67 -1.41
CA ALA A 72 0.76 40.00 -1.28
C ALA A 72 0.71 40.53 0.16
N ALA A 73 -0.22 40.02 0.99
CA ALA A 73 -0.40 40.35 2.38
C ALA A 73 -0.62 39.10 3.24
N ALA A 74 -0.76 39.24 4.55
CA ALA A 74 -1.06 38.15 5.46
C ALA A 74 -2.37 37.43 5.14
N GLU A 75 -3.40 38.24 4.76
CA GLU A 75 -4.69 37.73 4.30
C GLU A 75 -4.73 37.73 2.77
N PRO A 76 -5.11 36.61 2.12
CA PRO A 76 -5.23 36.57 0.67
C PRO A 76 -6.46 37.34 0.18
N THR A 77 -6.38 37.90 -1.02
CA THR A 77 -7.56 38.32 -1.74
C THR A 77 -8.39 37.08 -2.17
N PRO A 78 -9.69 37.27 -2.52
CA PRO A 78 -10.50 36.17 -3.04
C PRO A 78 -9.86 35.47 -4.26
N GLU A 79 -9.22 36.21 -5.15
CA GLU A 79 -8.54 35.71 -6.36
C GLU A 79 -7.29 34.87 -5.98
N GLU A 80 -6.48 35.37 -5.04
CA GLU A 80 -5.31 34.65 -4.54
C GLU A 80 -5.72 33.36 -3.84
N ALA A 81 -6.79 33.40 -3.01
CA ALA A 81 -7.31 32.20 -2.35
C ALA A 81 -7.82 31.19 -3.38
N LYS A 82 -8.57 31.64 -4.39
CA LYS A 82 -9.04 30.79 -5.49
C LYS A 82 -7.88 30.17 -6.26
N ASP A 83 -6.84 30.94 -6.60
CA ASP A 83 -5.65 30.43 -7.27
C ASP A 83 -4.92 29.37 -6.41
N ALA A 84 -4.80 29.61 -5.11
CA ALA A 84 -4.13 28.71 -4.19
C ALA A 84 -4.80 27.32 -4.11
N ILE A 85 -6.12 27.23 -4.17
CA ILE A 85 -6.86 25.97 -4.12
C ILE A 85 -7.12 25.34 -5.49
N THR A 86 -6.96 26.12 -6.60
CA THR A 86 -7.23 25.60 -7.94
C THR A 86 -6.26 24.50 -8.30
N GLY A 87 -6.80 23.30 -8.57
CA GLY A 87 -6.03 22.09 -8.90
C GLY A 87 -5.36 21.43 -7.69
N TYR A 88 -5.51 21.98 -6.48
CA TYR A 88 -5.02 21.35 -5.26
C TYR A 88 -6.03 20.33 -4.74
N LEU A 89 -5.60 19.10 -4.55
CA LEU A 89 -6.37 18.04 -3.91
C LEU A 89 -5.76 17.77 -2.54
N ALA A 90 -6.55 17.87 -1.48
CA ALA A 90 -6.13 17.48 -0.14
C ALA A 90 -7.32 16.86 0.59
N TYR A 91 -7.14 15.67 1.11
CA TYR A 91 -8.13 15.00 1.95
C TYR A 91 -7.46 13.99 2.87
N PHE A 92 -8.17 13.64 3.93
CA PHE A 92 -7.78 12.60 4.85
C PHE A 92 -9.01 11.81 5.30
N GLY A 93 -8.77 10.68 5.93
CA GLY A 93 -9.81 9.81 6.45
C GLY A 93 -9.27 8.42 6.76
N THR A 94 -10.09 7.42 6.53
CA THR A 94 -9.69 6.02 6.66
C THR A 94 -9.65 5.32 5.30
N TYR A 95 -9.09 4.12 5.27
CA TYR A 95 -9.14 3.28 4.08
C TYR A 95 -9.46 1.83 4.43
N SER A 96 -10.04 1.14 3.46
CA SER A 96 -10.26 -0.30 3.51
C SER A 96 -9.80 -0.95 2.22
N VAL A 97 -9.34 -2.21 2.30
CA VAL A 97 -8.83 -2.97 1.15
C VAL A 97 -9.68 -4.21 0.97
N ASP A 98 -10.24 -4.40 -0.22
CA ASP A 98 -10.81 -5.66 -0.67
C ASP A 98 -9.78 -6.38 -1.56
N GLU A 99 -9.06 -7.35 -0.97
CA GLU A 99 -8.02 -8.10 -1.67
C GLU A 99 -8.60 -9.01 -2.77
N ARG A 100 -9.86 -9.46 -2.62
CA ARG A 100 -10.53 -10.29 -3.62
C ARG A 100 -10.94 -9.48 -4.85
N ALA A 101 -11.51 -8.30 -4.62
CA ALA A 101 -11.90 -7.37 -5.69
C ALA A 101 -10.70 -6.55 -6.22
N ARG A 102 -9.56 -6.58 -5.53
CA ARG A 102 -8.37 -5.76 -5.84
C ARG A 102 -8.71 -4.28 -5.83
N THR A 103 -9.46 -3.84 -4.81
CA THR A 103 -9.84 -2.45 -4.64
C THR A 103 -9.41 -1.91 -3.29
N VAL A 104 -9.08 -0.63 -3.26
CA VAL A 104 -8.93 0.18 -2.05
C VAL A 104 -9.98 1.27 -2.07
N THR A 105 -10.69 1.43 -0.96
CA THR A 105 -11.67 2.49 -0.77
C THR A 105 -11.13 3.52 0.21
N HIS A 106 -11.15 4.79 -0.17
CA HIS A 106 -10.85 5.91 0.71
C HIS A 106 -12.15 6.49 1.25
N HIS A 107 -12.34 6.48 2.56
CA HIS A 107 -13.47 7.05 3.27
C HIS A 107 -13.07 8.44 3.74
N ARG A 108 -13.50 9.49 3.05
CA ARG A 108 -13.08 10.87 3.32
C ARG A 108 -13.78 11.45 4.54
N THR A 109 -13.04 11.77 5.59
CA THR A 109 -13.56 12.48 6.78
C THR A 109 -13.25 13.97 6.76
N GLY A 110 -12.28 14.40 5.94
CA GLY A 110 -11.95 15.79 5.69
C GLY A 110 -11.43 15.99 4.28
N SER A 111 -11.74 17.13 3.66
CA SER A 111 -11.30 17.48 2.31
C SER A 111 -11.20 18.99 2.16
N ILE A 112 -10.26 19.46 1.33
CA ILE A 112 -10.17 20.86 0.91
C ILE A 112 -11.44 21.30 0.15
N ASN A 113 -12.13 20.36 -0.51
CA ASN A 113 -13.45 20.58 -1.08
C ASN A 113 -14.52 20.09 -0.09
N PRO A 114 -15.26 21.00 0.57
CA PRO A 114 -16.26 20.61 1.57
C PRO A 114 -17.33 19.67 1.05
N GLY A 115 -17.67 19.74 -0.25
CA GLY A 115 -18.66 18.88 -0.88
C GLY A 115 -18.21 17.42 -1.06
N GLN A 116 -16.96 17.12 -0.73
CA GLN A 116 -16.42 15.75 -0.82
C GLN A 116 -16.23 15.07 0.55
N VAL A 117 -16.59 15.72 1.62
CA VAL A 117 -16.58 15.14 2.97
C VAL A 117 -17.70 14.11 3.05
N GLY A 118 -17.35 12.90 3.50
CA GLY A 118 -18.26 11.75 3.55
C GLY A 118 -18.25 10.88 2.29
N ASP A 119 -17.55 11.29 1.22
CA ASP A 119 -17.45 10.47 0.00
C ASP A 119 -16.61 9.21 0.23
N GLU A 120 -17.02 8.14 -0.46
CA GLU A 120 -16.22 6.94 -0.64
C GLU A 120 -15.61 6.92 -2.03
N VAL A 121 -14.29 6.82 -2.10
CA VAL A 121 -13.58 6.81 -3.38
C VAL A 121 -12.92 5.47 -3.60
N VAL A 122 -13.54 4.66 -4.46
CA VAL A 122 -13.05 3.32 -4.82
C VAL A 122 -12.02 3.41 -5.94
N ARG A 123 -10.91 2.68 -5.78
CA ARG A 123 -9.85 2.55 -6.80
C ARG A 123 -9.46 1.09 -6.93
N ALA A 124 -9.37 0.60 -8.16
CA ALA A 124 -8.65 -0.63 -8.42
C ALA A 124 -7.16 -0.41 -8.13
N TYR A 125 -6.47 -1.42 -7.60
CA TYR A 125 -5.04 -1.32 -7.33
C TYR A 125 -4.25 -2.47 -7.94
N VAL A 126 -3.02 -2.17 -8.31
CA VAL A 126 -2.00 -3.14 -8.68
C VAL A 126 -0.68 -2.74 -8.02
N PHE A 127 -0.06 -3.66 -7.29
CA PHE A 127 1.33 -3.52 -6.87
C PHE A 127 2.22 -4.10 -7.97
N GLU A 128 2.86 -3.24 -8.76
CA GLU A 128 3.85 -3.65 -9.77
C GLU A 128 5.14 -4.16 -9.11
N SER A 129 5.45 -3.64 -7.91
CA SER A 129 6.52 -4.10 -7.04
C SER A 129 6.21 -3.78 -5.57
N ASN A 130 7.12 -4.04 -4.64
CA ASN A 130 6.97 -3.61 -3.24
C ASN A 130 7.01 -2.08 -3.09
N ASP A 131 7.64 -1.39 -4.02
CA ASP A 131 7.84 0.06 -4.00
C ASP A 131 7.03 0.80 -5.07
N ARG A 132 6.17 0.10 -5.83
CA ARG A 132 5.39 0.72 -6.91
C ARG A 132 3.93 0.26 -6.88
N LEU A 133 3.04 1.22 -6.68
CA LEU A 133 1.58 1.05 -6.58
C LEU A 133 0.90 1.82 -7.70
N VAL A 134 0.01 1.16 -8.43
CA VAL A 134 -0.86 1.79 -9.43
C VAL A 134 -2.29 1.80 -8.91
N LEU A 135 -2.91 2.97 -8.89
CA LEU A 135 -4.33 3.16 -8.56
C LEU A 135 -5.09 3.63 -9.78
N THR A 136 -6.22 3.00 -10.04
CA THR A 136 -7.14 3.37 -11.14
C THR A 136 -8.50 3.72 -10.54
N PRO A 137 -8.98 4.98 -10.64
CA PRO A 137 -10.29 5.37 -10.14
C PRO A 137 -11.41 4.54 -10.80
N ALA A 138 -12.46 4.22 -10.05
CA ALA A 138 -13.61 3.51 -10.57
C ALA A 138 -14.23 4.26 -11.77
N GLY A 139 -14.56 3.52 -12.83
CA GLY A 139 -15.12 4.11 -14.07
C GLY A 139 -14.10 4.86 -14.93
N SER A 140 -12.80 4.79 -14.61
CA SER A 140 -11.72 5.45 -15.37
C SER A 140 -10.71 4.43 -15.91
N THR A 141 -10.00 4.82 -16.97
CA THR A 141 -8.82 4.10 -17.47
C THR A 141 -7.52 4.77 -17.05
N ASN A 142 -7.59 5.94 -16.38
CA ASN A 142 -6.43 6.70 -15.96
C ASN A 142 -5.69 6.00 -14.83
N LYS A 143 -4.44 5.67 -15.06
CA LYS A 143 -3.54 5.06 -14.07
C LYS A 143 -2.80 6.14 -13.31
N ILE A 144 -2.88 6.11 -11.99
CA ILE A 144 -2.15 7.00 -11.09
C ILE A 144 -1.06 6.17 -10.43
N VAL A 145 0.18 6.49 -10.74
CA VAL A 145 1.34 5.72 -10.30
C VAL A 145 1.96 6.37 -9.07
N TRP A 146 2.27 5.55 -8.08
CA TRP A 146 2.87 5.95 -6.82
C TRP A 146 4.12 5.13 -6.55
N GLU A 147 5.16 5.76 -6.06
CA GLU A 147 6.38 5.12 -5.60
C GLU A 147 6.56 5.33 -4.10
N ARG A 148 7.07 4.31 -3.42
CA ARG A 148 7.32 4.38 -1.99
C ARG A 148 8.38 5.44 -1.70
N ALA A 149 8.07 6.36 -0.78
CA ALA A 149 9.03 7.35 -0.31
C ALA A 149 10.11 6.65 0.55
N ARG A 150 11.35 6.99 0.29
CA ARG A 150 12.52 6.55 1.06
C ARG A 150 13.01 7.67 1.95
#